data_bdf753ba5855a9d5194808ba0947fa26
#
_entry.id   bdf753ba5855a9d5194808ba0947fa26
#
_cell.length_a   1.000
_cell.length_b   1.000
_cell.length_c   1.000
_cell.angle_alpha   90.00
_cell.angle_beta   90.00
_cell.angle_gamma   90.00
#
_symmetry.space_group_name_H-M   'P 1'
#
loop_
_entity.id
_entity.type
_entity.pdbx_description
1 polymer ?
#
loop_
_entity_poly.entity_id
_entity_poly.type
_entity_poly.pdbx_seq_one_letter_code
_entity_poly.pdbx_strand_id
1 'polypeptide(L)'
;MIKLENLMSIDKEQLPEAAKVISSSELSTIVKLLSEKNDKIRYQAFLLLQYRSLQFNDVYPYWENFRLKLRDSNSYQRSIGIMLIAENARWDLENKMEASLDDCMELLKDEKPITVRQSIQSLGKIAEAKPNLNEKIASMLMSIDMVEIKETMRKSILLDILNVLAAISKSLKSDKIDSFIFNSLSGGILDKKAIKQIEMLLI
;
A
#
# COMPACT_ATOMS: atom_id res chain seq x y z
N MET A 1 27.97 -7.39 7.23
CA MET A 1 27.45 -6.87 5.92
C MET A 1 26.73 -8.01 5.24
N ILE A 2 25.43 -7.83 4.95
CA ILE A 2 24.67 -8.83 4.20
C ILE A 2 25.28 -8.94 2.81
N LYS A 3 25.84 -10.11 2.50
CA LYS A 3 26.27 -10.41 1.12
C LYS A 3 25.02 -10.72 0.29
N LEU A 4 25.01 -10.32 -0.98
CA LEU A 4 23.92 -10.57 -1.92
C LEU A 4 23.54 -12.05 -1.97
N GLU A 5 24.54 -12.93 -1.93
CA GLU A 5 24.38 -14.39 -1.90
C GLU A 5 23.59 -14.87 -0.68
N ASN A 6 23.83 -14.27 0.50
CA ASN A 6 23.10 -14.60 1.71
C ASN A 6 21.64 -14.13 1.63
N LEU A 7 21.40 -12.94 1.04
CA LEU A 7 20.05 -12.45 0.81
C LEU A 7 19.25 -13.43 -0.06
N MET A 8 19.88 -13.95 -1.12
CA MET A 8 19.23 -14.86 -2.07
C MET A 8 18.94 -16.24 -1.50
N SER A 9 19.65 -16.64 -0.43
CA SER A 9 19.49 -17.94 0.23
C SER A 9 18.46 -17.96 1.34
N ILE A 10 17.90 -16.78 1.73
CA ILE A 10 16.86 -16.71 2.76
C ILE A 10 15.55 -17.21 2.18
N ASP A 11 14.96 -18.23 2.78
CA ASP A 11 13.62 -18.68 2.41
C ASP A 11 12.58 -17.65 2.79
N LYS A 12 11.49 -17.58 2.00
CA LYS A 12 10.45 -16.53 2.17
C LYS A 12 9.85 -16.55 3.57
N GLU A 13 9.69 -17.72 4.16
CA GLU A 13 9.16 -17.93 5.51
C GLU A 13 10.10 -17.41 6.60
N GLN A 14 11.39 -17.28 6.31
CA GLN A 14 12.42 -16.81 7.24
C GLN A 14 12.65 -15.30 7.15
N LEU A 15 12.13 -14.63 6.11
CA LEU A 15 12.32 -13.19 5.91
C LEU A 15 11.83 -12.32 7.08
N PRO A 16 10.70 -12.61 7.74
CA PRO A 16 10.26 -11.83 8.90
C PRO A 16 11.28 -11.86 10.05
N GLU A 17 11.88 -13.00 10.34
CA GLU A 17 12.90 -13.14 11.38
C GLU A 17 14.24 -12.53 10.92
N ALA A 18 14.63 -12.75 9.67
CA ALA A 18 15.81 -12.11 9.10
C ALA A 18 15.74 -10.58 9.17
N ALA A 19 14.57 -10.00 8.93
CA ALA A 19 14.34 -8.57 9.01
C ALA A 19 14.60 -7.99 10.42
N LYS A 20 14.39 -8.78 11.48
CA LYS A 20 14.63 -8.33 12.88
C LYS A 20 16.11 -8.17 13.19
N VAL A 21 16.97 -9.00 12.61
CA VAL A 21 18.40 -9.06 12.93
C VAL A 21 19.29 -8.25 11.98
N ILE A 22 18.71 -7.64 10.94
CA ILE A 22 19.42 -6.72 10.06
C ILE A 22 19.94 -5.54 10.88
N SER A 23 21.22 -5.18 10.72
CA SER A 23 21.73 -3.95 11.32
C SER A 23 21.31 -2.72 10.53
N SER A 24 21.10 -1.59 11.22
CA SER A 24 20.73 -0.32 10.56
C SER A 24 21.78 0.13 9.53
N SER A 25 23.06 -0.26 9.70
CA SER A 25 24.13 0.02 8.72
C SER A 25 23.97 -0.75 7.39
N GLU A 26 23.21 -1.83 7.37
CA GLU A 26 22.96 -2.64 6.17
C GLU A 26 21.75 -2.13 5.36
N LEU A 27 20.85 -1.35 5.97
CA LEU A 27 19.62 -0.87 5.34
C LEU A 27 19.90 -0.06 4.07
N SER A 28 20.94 0.79 4.06
CA SER A 28 21.31 1.56 2.85
C SER A 28 21.64 0.67 1.66
N THR A 29 22.26 -0.49 1.91
CA THR A 29 22.56 -1.48 0.88
C THR A 29 21.28 -2.14 0.40
N ILE A 30 20.40 -2.56 1.32
CA ILE A 30 19.12 -3.21 0.97
C ILE A 30 18.22 -2.25 0.18
N VAL A 31 18.16 -0.97 0.55
CA VAL A 31 17.41 0.06 -0.21
C VAL A 31 17.92 0.18 -1.65
N LYS A 32 19.24 0.12 -1.88
CA LYS A 32 19.80 0.13 -3.25
C LYS A 32 19.36 -1.08 -4.06
N LEU A 33 19.21 -2.26 -3.41
CA LEU A 33 18.77 -3.49 -4.08
C LEU A 33 17.33 -3.42 -4.59
N LEU A 34 16.52 -2.46 -4.14
CA LEU A 34 15.18 -2.22 -4.69
C LEU A 34 15.21 -1.81 -6.18
N SER A 35 16.34 -1.35 -6.69
CA SER A 35 16.52 -0.95 -8.08
C SER A 35 17.26 -1.99 -8.93
N GLU A 36 17.55 -3.18 -8.36
CA GLU A 36 18.20 -4.26 -9.09
C GLU A 36 17.33 -4.78 -10.25
N LYS A 37 17.99 -5.17 -11.35
CA LYS A 37 17.31 -5.75 -12.51
C LYS A 37 16.78 -7.15 -12.22
N ASN A 38 17.44 -7.89 -11.34
CA ASN A 38 17.02 -9.22 -10.93
C ASN A 38 15.79 -9.13 -10.02
N ASP A 39 14.67 -9.62 -10.51
CA ASP A 39 13.36 -9.57 -9.82
C ASP A 39 13.38 -10.26 -8.45
N LYS A 40 14.11 -11.38 -8.32
CA LYS A 40 14.19 -12.12 -7.07
C LYS A 40 14.92 -11.31 -6.00
N ILE A 41 16.05 -10.70 -6.36
CA ILE A 41 16.83 -9.83 -5.45
C ILE A 41 15.97 -8.65 -5.01
N ARG A 42 15.37 -7.95 -5.98
CA ARG A 42 14.52 -6.79 -5.74
C ARG A 42 13.35 -7.12 -4.83
N TYR A 43 12.68 -8.25 -5.08
CA TYR A 43 11.53 -8.68 -4.29
C TYR A 43 11.92 -9.07 -2.86
N GLN A 44 13.03 -9.77 -2.67
CA GLN A 44 13.52 -10.10 -1.33
C GLN A 44 13.94 -8.85 -0.54
N ALA A 45 14.64 -7.91 -1.20
CA ALA A 45 14.99 -6.63 -0.57
C ALA A 45 13.73 -5.86 -0.15
N PHE A 46 12.70 -5.82 -1.01
CA PHE A 46 11.42 -5.21 -0.68
C PHE A 46 10.77 -5.87 0.54
N LEU A 47 10.66 -7.19 0.58
CA LEU A 47 10.04 -7.90 1.71
C LEU A 47 10.81 -7.68 3.02
N LEU A 48 12.14 -7.68 2.98
CA LEU A 48 12.96 -7.40 4.18
C LEU A 48 12.68 -6.00 4.73
N LEU A 49 12.65 -4.98 3.86
CA LEU A 49 12.34 -3.61 4.28
C LEU A 49 10.90 -3.48 4.77
N GLN A 50 9.96 -4.16 4.14
CA GLN A 50 8.57 -4.19 4.57
C GLN A 50 8.42 -4.81 5.97
N TYR A 51 8.98 -5.99 6.21
CA TYR A 51 8.96 -6.63 7.53
C TYR A 51 9.72 -5.83 8.59
N ARG A 52 10.84 -5.18 8.22
CA ARG A 52 11.58 -4.30 9.12
C ARG A 52 10.73 -3.10 9.56
N SER A 53 10.05 -2.46 8.63
CA SER A 53 9.19 -1.29 8.88
C SER A 53 8.00 -1.59 9.80
N LEU A 54 7.57 -2.86 9.92
CA LEU A 54 6.51 -3.24 10.85
C LEU A 54 6.94 -3.10 12.32
N GLN A 55 8.24 -3.20 12.62
CA GLN A 55 8.76 -3.31 13.97
C GLN A 55 9.73 -2.17 14.35
N PHE A 56 10.39 -1.55 13.38
CA PHE A 56 11.45 -0.57 13.58
C PHE A 56 11.23 0.66 12.71
N ASN A 57 11.66 1.82 13.20
CA ASN A 57 11.55 3.09 12.49
C ASN A 57 12.81 3.43 11.65
N ASP A 58 13.78 2.54 11.57
CA ASP A 58 15.08 2.80 10.93
C ASP A 58 15.06 2.68 9.39
N VAL A 59 13.93 2.24 8.83
CA VAL A 59 13.62 2.31 7.38
C VAL A 59 13.02 3.67 7.01
N TYR A 60 12.36 4.35 7.94
CA TYR A 60 11.72 5.66 7.70
C TYR A 60 12.66 6.75 7.14
N PRO A 61 13.95 6.84 7.53
CA PRO A 61 14.88 7.80 6.95
C PRO A 61 15.04 7.71 5.42
N TYR A 62 14.68 6.58 4.81
CA TYR A 62 14.72 6.38 3.36
C TYR A 62 13.42 6.80 2.65
N TRP A 63 12.55 7.57 3.29
CA TRP A 63 11.27 8.03 2.75
C TRP A 63 11.38 8.62 1.35
N GLU A 64 12.33 9.51 1.12
CA GLU A 64 12.51 10.16 -0.18
C GLU A 64 12.93 9.16 -1.28
N ASN A 65 13.69 8.13 -0.94
CA ASN A 65 14.02 7.06 -1.87
C ASN A 65 12.74 6.33 -2.36
N PHE A 66 11.77 6.14 -1.48
CA PHE A 66 10.49 5.50 -1.82
C PHE A 66 9.58 6.46 -2.58
N ARG A 67 9.54 7.74 -2.19
CA ARG A 67 8.75 8.77 -2.84
C ARG A 67 9.19 8.98 -4.30
N LEU A 68 10.49 9.03 -4.57
CA LEU A 68 11.01 9.11 -5.94
C LEU A 68 10.54 7.94 -6.82
N LYS A 69 10.34 6.75 -6.26
CA LYS A 69 9.84 5.59 -6.99
C LYS A 69 8.39 5.73 -7.45
N LEU A 70 7.58 6.56 -6.82
CA LEU A 70 6.17 6.76 -7.22
C LEU A 70 6.04 7.28 -8.66
N ARG A 71 7.10 7.94 -9.17
CA ARG A 71 7.15 8.52 -10.52
C ARG A 71 8.04 7.73 -11.49
N ASP A 72 8.48 6.52 -11.09
CA ASP A 72 9.33 5.68 -11.95
C ASP A 72 8.54 5.18 -13.17
N SER A 73 9.21 5.06 -14.31
CA SER A 73 8.62 4.49 -15.54
C SER A 73 8.20 3.03 -15.36
N ASN A 74 8.89 2.29 -14.48
CA ASN A 74 8.59 0.91 -14.17
C ASN A 74 7.52 0.81 -13.08
N SER A 75 6.38 0.22 -13.40
CA SER A 75 5.25 0.03 -12.46
C SER A 75 5.61 -0.79 -11.20
N TYR A 76 6.56 -1.71 -11.29
CA TYR A 76 7.06 -2.42 -10.10
C TYR A 76 7.72 -1.46 -9.11
N GLN A 77 8.49 -0.48 -9.62
CA GLN A 77 9.11 0.52 -8.77
C GLN A 77 8.05 1.42 -8.12
N ARG A 78 7.03 1.83 -8.87
CA ARG A 78 5.91 2.61 -8.33
C ARG A 78 5.19 1.85 -7.22
N SER A 79 4.91 0.57 -7.43
CA SER A 79 4.29 -0.30 -6.42
C SER A 79 5.17 -0.46 -5.17
N ILE A 80 6.47 -0.70 -5.33
CA ILE A 80 7.43 -0.77 -4.22
C ILE A 80 7.43 0.54 -3.42
N GLY A 81 7.48 1.67 -4.12
CA GLY A 81 7.48 3.00 -3.51
C GLY A 81 6.28 3.19 -2.58
N ILE A 82 5.06 3.02 -3.10
CA ILE A 82 3.86 3.27 -2.32
C ILE A 82 3.69 2.26 -1.16
N MET A 83 4.04 1.00 -1.37
CA MET A 83 3.94 -0.01 -0.31
C MET A 83 4.91 0.29 0.84
N LEU A 84 6.15 0.73 0.56
CA LEU A 84 7.12 1.08 1.62
C LEU A 84 6.77 2.40 2.30
N ILE A 85 6.24 3.40 1.58
CA ILE A 85 5.68 4.61 2.18
C ILE A 85 4.56 4.25 3.17
N ALA A 86 3.63 3.40 2.77
CA ALA A 86 2.50 3.01 3.60
C ALA A 86 2.95 2.29 4.89
N GLU A 87 3.93 1.37 4.82
CA GLU A 87 4.45 0.69 6.01
C GLU A 87 5.16 1.67 6.96
N ASN A 88 5.79 2.73 6.43
CA ASN A 88 6.51 3.72 7.22
C ASN A 88 5.64 4.90 7.68
N ALA A 89 4.40 5.01 7.24
CA ALA A 89 3.48 6.09 7.64
C ALA A 89 3.24 6.14 9.16
N ARG A 90 3.31 4.99 9.86
CA ARG A 90 3.21 4.88 11.33
C ARG A 90 4.36 5.55 12.08
N TRP A 91 5.53 5.66 11.44
CA TRP A 91 6.74 6.25 12.02
C TRP A 91 6.92 7.72 11.66
N ASP A 92 6.00 8.25 10.85
CA ASP A 92 6.08 9.60 10.30
C ASP A 92 5.69 10.66 11.33
N LEU A 93 6.65 11.10 12.11
CA LEU A 93 6.52 12.22 13.05
C LEU A 93 6.75 13.59 12.40
N GLU A 94 7.31 13.61 11.19
CA GLU A 94 7.68 14.82 10.45
C GLU A 94 6.58 15.27 9.45
N ASN A 95 5.42 14.57 9.41
CA ASN A 95 4.29 14.81 8.49
C ASN A 95 4.66 14.73 6.99
N LYS A 96 5.67 13.92 6.65
CA LYS A 96 6.05 13.66 5.24
C LYS A 96 4.91 13.00 4.46
N MET A 97 4.04 12.25 5.15
CA MET A 97 2.90 11.59 4.50
C MET A 97 1.92 12.61 3.93
N GLU A 98 1.63 13.68 4.66
CA GLU A 98 0.74 14.73 4.17
C GLU A 98 1.28 15.38 2.89
N ALA A 99 2.59 15.67 2.85
CA ALA A 99 3.26 16.22 1.67
C ALA A 99 3.38 15.24 0.50
N SER A 100 3.32 13.92 0.76
CA SER A 100 3.45 12.86 -0.24
C SER A 100 2.11 12.29 -0.71
N LEU A 101 1.00 12.66 -0.05
CA LEU A 101 -0.30 12.03 -0.27
C LEU A 101 -0.79 12.19 -1.72
N ASP A 102 -0.62 13.37 -2.31
CA ASP A 102 -1.05 13.62 -3.68
C ASP A 102 -0.25 12.76 -4.68
N ASP A 103 1.07 12.61 -4.48
CA ASP A 103 1.90 11.71 -5.28
C ASP A 103 1.41 10.24 -5.18
N CYS A 104 0.98 9.81 -3.99
CA CYS A 104 0.42 8.48 -3.77
C CYS A 104 -0.95 8.31 -4.47
N MET A 105 -1.79 9.33 -4.44
CA MET A 105 -3.11 9.30 -5.04
C MET A 105 -3.07 9.29 -6.57
N GLU A 106 -2.05 9.88 -7.21
CA GLU A 106 -1.88 9.80 -8.66
C GLU A 106 -1.75 8.34 -9.16
N LEU A 107 -1.25 7.43 -8.33
CA LEU A 107 -1.15 6.00 -8.68
C LEU A 107 -2.51 5.29 -8.77
N LEU A 108 -3.60 5.91 -8.31
CA LEU A 108 -4.96 5.39 -8.53
C LEU A 108 -5.37 5.45 -10.00
N LYS A 109 -4.66 6.25 -10.81
CA LYS A 109 -4.83 6.38 -12.27
C LYS A 109 -3.76 5.63 -13.05
N ASP A 110 -2.99 4.74 -12.40
CA ASP A 110 -1.90 4.00 -13.06
C ASP A 110 -2.45 3.11 -14.18
N GLU A 111 -1.72 3.04 -15.30
CA GLU A 111 -2.03 2.17 -16.44
C GLU A 111 -2.02 0.67 -16.10
N LYS A 112 -1.33 0.28 -15.02
CA LYS A 112 -1.22 -1.11 -14.57
C LYS A 112 -2.21 -1.38 -13.42
N PRO A 113 -3.25 -2.17 -13.63
CA PRO A 113 -4.25 -2.46 -12.60
C PRO A 113 -3.69 -3.00 -11.29
N ILE A 114 -2.55 -3.72 -11.34
CA ILE A 114 -1.90 -4.21 -10.12
C ILE A 114 -1.35 -3.06 -9.28
N THR A 115 -0.78 -2.02 -9.91
CA THR A 115 -0.32 -0.82 -9.21
C THR A 115 -1.49 -0.07 -8.59
N VAL A 116 -2.61 0.09 -9.31
CA VAL A 116 -3.84 0.69 -8.77
C VAL A 116 -4.29 -0.04 -7.51
N ARG A 117 -4.39 -1.38 -7.55
CA ARG A 117 -4.81 -2.19 -6.41
C ARG A 117 -3.86 -2.05 -5.22
N GLN A 118 -2.55 -2.12 -5.47
CA GLN A 118 -1.54 -1.94 -4.41
C GLN A 118 -1.59 -0.54 -3.82
N SER A 119 -1.92 0.46 -4.62
CA SER A 119 -2.09 1.84 -4.15
C SER A 119 -3.32 1.98 -3.25
N ILE A 120 -4.46 1.41 -3.63
CA ILE A 120 -5.66 1.41 -2.79
C ILE A 120 -5.37 0.72 -1.44
N GLN A 121 -4.76 -0.47 -1.46
CA GLN A 121 -4.42 -1.21 -0.26
C GLN A 121 -3.41 -0.45 0.63
N SER A 122 -2.46 0.24 0.01
CA SER A 122 -1.49 1.10 0.70
C SER A 122 -2.16 2.31 1.35
N LEU A 123 -3.11 2.94 0.66
CA LEU A 123 -3.92 4.04 1.23
C LEU A 123 -4.72 3.59 2.44
N GLY A 124 -5.15 2.33 2.51
CA GLY A 124 -5.77 1.76 3.69
C GLY A 124 -4.84 1.74 4.91
N LYS A 125 -3.57 1.32 4.72
CA LYS A 125 -2.56 1.37 5.79
C LYS A 125 -2.21 2.80 6.21
N ILE A 126 -2.16 3.72 5.24
CA ILE A 126 -1.94 5.14 5.50
C ILE A 126 -3.12 5.71 6.32
N ALA A 127 -4.35 5.38 5.97
CA ALA A 127 -5.55 5.80 6.69
C ALA A 127 -5.57 5.32 8.15
N GLU A 128 -5.10 4.09 8.40
CA GLU A 128 -4.94 3.54 9.74
C GLU A 128 -3.87 4.29 10.55
N ALA A 129 -2.73 4.60 9.92
CA ALA A 129 -1.60 5.27 10.56
C ALA A 129 -1.81 6.79 10.74
N LYS A 130 -2.59 7.42 9.87
CA LYS A 130 -2.81 8.88 9.77
C LYS A 130 -4.30 9.21 9.64
N PRO A 131 -5.10 9.09 10.71
CA PRO A 131 -6.55 9.30 10.66
C PRO A 131 -6.98 10.70 10.19
N ASN A 132 -6.13 11.71 10.35
CA ASN A 132 -6.35 13.07 9.84
C ASN A 132 -6.43 13.15 8.31
N LEU A 133 -5.96 12.12 7.59
CA LEU A 133 -6.02 12.03 6.13
C LEU A 133 -7.24 11.26 5.61
N ASN A 134 -8.05 10.67 6.50
CA ASN A 134 -9.13 9.74 6.16
C ASN A 134 -10.18 10.37 5.25
N GLU A 135 -10.58 11.62 5.49
CA GLU A 135 -11.58 12.29 4.65
C GLU A 135 -11.07 12.46 3.20
N LYS A 136 -9.82 12.89 3.04
CA LYS A 136 -9.20 13.08 1.72
C LYS A 136 -9.03 11.74 1.00
N ILE A 137 -8.55 10.70 1.69
CA ILE A 137 -8.41 9.35 1.14
C ILE A 137 -9.76 8.79 0.72
N ALA A 138 -10.77 8.84 1.58
CA ALA A 138 -12.11 8.34 1.27
C ALA A 138 -12.73 9.06 0.07
N SER A 139 -12.64 10.40 0.03
CA SER A 139 -13.16 11.20 -1.09
C SER A 139 -12.52 10.79 -2.42
N MET A 140 -11.20 10.58 -2.45
CA MET A 140 -10.50 10.18 -3.66
C MET A 140 -10.88 8.75 -4.08
N LEU A 141 -10.96 7.80 -3.14
CA LEU A 141 -11.36 6.43 -3.46
C LEU A 141 -12.79 6.34 -3.99
N MET A 142 -13.72 7.11 -3.44
CA MET A 142 -15.11 7.19 -3.91
C MET A 142 -15.23 7.87 -5.28
N SER A 143 -14.26 8.68 -5.70
CA SER A 143 -14.27 9.34 -7.01
C SER A 143 -13.80 8.45 -8.16
N ILE A 144 -13.31 7.24 -7.89
CA ILE A 144 -12.86 6.31 -8.93
C ILE A 144 -14.06 5.83 -9.75
N ASP A 145 -14.09 6.15 -11.05
CA ASP A 145 -15.14 5.68 -11.95
C ASP A 145 -14.92 4.21 -12.33
N MET A 146 -15.83 3.35 -11.86
CA MET A 146 -15.78 1.91 -12.19
C MET A 146 -16.01 1.62 -13.67
N VAL A 147 -16.62 2.54 -14.44
CA VAL A 147 -16.85 2.36 -15.88
C VAL A 147 -15.52 2.42 -16.63
N GLU A 148 -14.62 3.32 -16.24
CA GLU A 148 -13.28 3.46 -16.83
C GLU A 148 -12.35 2.29 -16.48
N ILE A 149 -12.68 1.53 -15.43
CA ILE A 149 -11.89 0.36 -15.04
C ILE A 149 -12.20 -0.82 -15.96
N LYS A 150 -11.13 -1.50 -16.42
CA LYS A 150 -11.26 -2.74 -17.21
C LYS A 150 -12.19 -3.73 -16.49
N GLU A 151 -13.19 -4.23 -17.17
CA GLU A 151 -14.27 -5.07 -16.61
C GLU A 151 -13.75 -6.21 -15.73
N THR A 152 -12.71 -6.92 -16.18
CA THR A 152 -12.10 -8.03 -15.43
C THR A 152 -11.45 -7.61 -14.12
N MET A 153 -11.22 -6.30 -13.88
CA MET A 153 -10.60 -5.76 -12.69
C MET A 153 -11.58 -5.03 -11.76
N ARG A 154 -12.78 -4.67 -12.26
CA ARG A 154 -13.78 -3.89 -11.51
C ARG A 154 -14.08 -4.47 -10.14
N LYS A 155 -14.39 -5.78 -10.09
CA LYS A 155 -14.69 -6.47 -8.84
C LYS A 155 -13.56 -6.36 -7.83
N SER A 156 -12.32 -6.62 -8.26
CA SER A 156 -11.16 -6.61 -7.36
C SER A 156 -10.84 -5.20 -6.85
N ILE A 157 -10.93 -4.19 -7.72
CA ILE A 157 -10.67 -2.80 -7.37
C ILE A 157 -11.78 -2.28 -6.44
N LEU A 158 -13.05 -2.53 -6.75
CA LEU A 158 -14.16 -2.13 -5.89
C LEU A 158 -14.07 -2.78 -4.51
N LEU A 159 -13.70 -4.07 -4.45
CA LEU A 159 -13.51 -4.77 -3.18
C LEU A 159 -12.36 -4.15 -2.36
N ASP A 160 -11.22 -3.81 -2.99
CA ASP A 160 -10.13 -3.13 -2.32
C ASP A 160 -10.58 -1.75 -1.77
N ILE A 161 -11.33 -0.96 -2.57
CA ILE A 161 -11.91 0.33 -2.12
C ILE A 161 -12.82 0.15 -0.91
N LEU A 162 -13.75 -0.80 -0.98
CA LEU A 162 -14.72 -1.03 0.10
C LEU A 162 -14.04 -1.51 1.39
N ASN A 163 -12.99 -2.32 1.30
CA ASN A 163 -12.20 -2.72 2.47
C ASN A 163 -11.59 -1.48 3.16
N VAL A 164 -11.04 -0.54 2.40
CA VAL A 164 -10.46 0.69 2.96
C VAL A 164 -11.55 1.59 3.55
N LEU A 165 -12.65 1.80 2.84
CA LEU A 165 -13.76 2.63 3.31
C LEU A 165 -14.43 2.06 4.56
N ALA A 166 -14.60 0.73 4.65
CA ALA A 166 -15.10 0.06 5.85
C ALA A 166 -14.16 0.23 7.05
N ALA A 167 -12.83 0.25 6.83
CA ALA A 167 -11.87 0.55 7.89
C ALA A 167 -11.95 2.02 8.34
N ILE A 168 -12.04 2.96 7.39
CA ILE A 168 -12.17 4.40 7.67
C ILE A 168 -13.47 4.71 8.41
N SER A 169 -14.61 4.08 8.06
CA SER A 169 -15.92 4.34 8.68
C SER A 169 -15.96 4.02 10.19
N LYS A 170 -15.04 3.19 10.68
CA LYS A 170 -14.91 2.92 12.12
C LYS A 170 -14.45 4.14 12.93
N SER A 171 -13.66 5.01 12.32
CA SER A 171 -13.11 6.21 12.96
C SER A 171 -13.72 7.52 12.44
N LEU A 172 -14.26 7.53 11.24
CA LEU A 172 -14.85 8.70 10.58
C LEU A 172 -16.31 8.42 10.21
N LYS A 173 -17.24 9.00 10.96
CA LYS A 173 -18.68 8.92 10.64
C LYS A 173 -18.99 9.83 9.45
N SER A 174 -19.53 9.26 8.36
CA SER A 174 -19.83 9.99 7.13
C SER A 174 -20.93 9.30 6.34
N ASP A 175 -22.07 10.00 6.20
CA ASP A 175 -23.20 9.55 5.39
C ASP A 175 -22.81 9.29 3.93
N LYS A 176 -21.80 9.99 3.43
CA LYS A 176 -21.27 9.80 2.07
C LYS A 176 -20.59 8.45 1.93
N ILE A 177 -19.74 8.07 2.91
CA ILE A 177 -19.07 6.77 2.91
C ILE A 177 -20.09 5.66 3.05
N ASP A 178 -21.03 5.78 4.00
CA ASP A 178 -22.06 4.77 4.26
C ASP A 178 -22.96 4.56 3.02
N SER A 179 -23.38 5.65 2.38
CA SER A 179 -24.17 5.60 1.14
C SER A 179 -23.38 4.98 -0.02
N PHE A 180 -22.09 5.30 -0.17
CA PHE A 180 -21.26 4.70 -1.21
C PHE A 180 -21.11 3.19 -1.01
N ILE A 181 -20.82 2.76 0.23
CA ILE A 181 -20.73 1.32 0.57
C ILE A 181 -22.06 0.63 0.25
N PHE A 182 -23.18 1.14 0.75
CA PHE A 182 -24.50 0.56 0.54
C PHE A 182 -24.85 0.40 -0.95
N ASN A 183 -24.66 1.47 -1.73
CA ASN A 183 -24.91 1.46 -3.17
C ASN A 183 -24.00 0.46 -3.90
N SER A 184 -22.74 0.34 -3.48
CA SER A 184 -21.78 -0.60 -4.08
C SER A 184 -22.15 -2.06 -3.81
N LEU A 185 -22.70 -2.39 -2.62
CA LEU A 185 -23.13 -3.74 -2.29
C LEU A 185 -24.34 -4.18 -3.13
N SER A 186 -25.20 -3.26 -3.55
CA SER A 186 -26.39 -3.52 -4.40
C SER A 186 -26.12 -3.32 -5.89
N GLY A 187 -24.98 -2.76 -6.28
CA GLY A 187 -24.68 -2.34 -7.66
C GLY A 187 -24.32 -3.45 -8.66
N GLY A 188 -24.33 -4.72 -8.25
CA GLY A 188 -24.17 -5.86 -9.17
C GLY A 188 -22.75 -6.21 -9.61
N ILE A 189 -21.72 -5.42 -9.22
CA ILE A 189 -20.30 -5.71 -9.52
C ILE A 189 -19.76 -6.83 -8.62
N LEU A 190 -20.20 -6.87 -7.37
CA LEU A 190 -19.74 -7.83 -6.37
C LEU A 190 -20.58 -9.10 -6.37
N ASP A 191 -19.93 -10.25 -6.18
CA ASP A 191 -20.62 -11.50 -5.91
C ASP A 191 -21.01 -11.62 -4.43
N LYS A 192 -21.84 -12.61 -4.12
CA LYS A 192 -22.35 -12.88 -2.75
C LYS A 192 -21.24 -13.05 -1.71
N LYS A 193 -20.09 -13.65 -2.10
CA LYS A 193 -18.94 -13.85 -1.20
C LYS A 193 -18.28 -12.53 -0.85
N ALA A 194 -18.07 -11.67 -1.84
CA ALA A 194 -17.48 -10.34 -1.63
C ALA A 194 -18.42 -9.43 -0.81
N ILE A 195 -19.73 -9.46 -1.09
CA ILE A 195 -20.73 -8.73 -0.30
C ILE A 195 -20.66 -9.14 1.17
N LYS A 196 -20.72 -10.44 1.45
CA LYS A 196 -20.65 -10.95 2.83
C LYS A 196 -19.34 -10.57 3.53
N GLN A 197 -18.22 -10.56 2.80
CA GLN A 197 -16.94 -10.10 3.34
C GLN A 197 -17.01 -8.66 3.84
N ILE A 198 -17.58 -7.74 3.05
CA ILE A 198 -17.69 -6.33 3.43
C ILE A 198 -18.68 -6.16 4.59
N GLU A 199 -19.86 -6.83 4.54
CA GLU A 199 -20.84 -6.78 5.63
C GLU A 199 -20.22 -7.17 6.99
N MET A 200 -19.34 -8.20 7.01
CA MET A 200 -18.64 -8.62 8.24
C MET A 200 -17.65 -7.57 8.76
N LEU A 201 -17.15 -6.67 7.92
CA LEU A 201 -16.23 -5.60 8.33
C LEU A 201 -16.97 -4.39 8.92
N LEU A 202 -18.26 -4.26 8.64
CA LEU A 202 -19.11 -3.14 9.09
C LEU A 202 -19.74 -3.39 10.48
N ILE A 203 -19.68 -4.61 10.97
CA ILE A 203 -20.11 -5.01 12.32
C ILE A 203 -18.99 -4.74 13.32
#